data_b02e88e202a5bd69aef8bd5c7787f38f
#
_entry.id   b02e88e202a5bd69aef8bd5c7787f38f
#
_cell.length_a   1.000
_cell.length_b   1.000
_cell.length_c   1.000
_cell.angle_alpha   90.00
_cell.angle_beta   90.00
_cell.angle_gamma   90.00
#
_symmetry.space_group_name_H-M   'P 1'
#
loop_
_entity.id
_entity.type
_entity.pdbx_description
1 polymer ?
#
loop_
_entity_poly.entity_id
_entity_poly.type
_entity_poly.pdbx_seq_one_letter_code
_entity_poly.pdbx_strand_id
1 'polypeptide(L)'
;MRHFGWRVLYRPCPPSTAHFWDDILALTNGQIPDAVVAADFSGPPFLLGVENFPCLTVFYSVDTHIHSWHPAYAQSFDLCMVSLPDHVRNFYTGRLLPERIIWSPPYAPDEVRPPSLKPDKEWDLLFVGTVSPDLNPARCSFLAGAQQRLPGLHITTGDYAALFPRARLVLNECTRGELNFRIFEALGCGACLLTPDIGPALTNLFTDGVELALYPTYDAEALAMRVNTLLRDDVRRSAIAAAGLAAVNVGHRASHRAQTLASRLTRLTAPGVGAAMTAARRNMAREIFKTVLRPLYLHHAESIDIEPLRTAYLNAATIK
;
A
#
# COMPACT_ATOMS: atom_id res chain seq x y z
N MET A 1 16.14 1.82 0.86
CA MET A 1 16.99 0.63 1.05
C MET A 1 18.47 0.88 0.66
N ARG A 2 18.77 1.34 -0.57
CA ARG A 2 20.16 1.58 -1.01
C ARG A 2 20.89 2.57 -0.11
N HIS A 3 20.25 3.64 0.32
CA HIS A 3 20.81 4.63 1.27
C HIS A 3 21.11 4.06 2.66
N PHE A 4 20.61 2.85 2.96
CA PHE A 4 20.83 2.16 4.23
C PHE A 4 21.79 0.97 4.09
N GLY A 5 22.66 0.99 3.08
CA GLY A 5 23.73 0.01 2.89
C GLY A 5 23.31 -1.29 2.18
N TRP A 6 22.08 -1.38 1.66
CA TRP A 6 21.60 -2.56 0.96
C TRP A 6 21.81 -2.44 -0.56
N ARG A 7 22.41 -3.46 -1.17
CA ARG A 7 22.36 -3.63 -2.63
C ARG A 7 20.97 -4.13 -3.00
N VAL A 8 20.20 -3.32 -3.71
CA VAL A 8 18.83 -3.66 -4.11
C VAL A 8 18.76 -3.95 -5.59
N LEU A 9 18.33 -5.17 -5.93
CA LEU A 9 17.91 -5.56 -7.26
C LEU A 9 16.39 -5.46 -7.30
N TYR A 10 15.85 -4.77 -8.28
CA TYR A 10 14.42 -4.59 -8.46
C TYR A 10 13.99 -5.27 -9.76
N ARG A 11 12.93 -6.06 -9.68
CA ARG A 11 12.27 -6.67 -10.84
C ARG A 11 10.79 -6.29 -10.82
N PRO A 12 10.30 -5.57 -11.83
CA PRO A 12 8.87 -5.42 -12.03
C PRO A 12 8.23 -6.79 -12.28
N CYS A 13 7.08 -7.02 -11.65
CA CYS A 13 6.30 -8.23 -11.87
C CYS A 13 5.05 -7.84 -12.67
N PRO A 14 5.01 -8.10 -13.99
CA PRO A 14 3.78 -7.92 -14.76
C PRO A 14 2.65 -8.76 -14.17
N PRO A 15 1.40 -8.29 -14.17
CA PRO A 15 0.26 -8.99 -13.58
C PRO A 15 0.01 -10.41 -14.14
N SER A 16 0.59 -10.71 -15.30
CA SER A 16 0.45 -12.01 -15.99
C SER A 16 1.57 -13.00 -15.68
N THR A 17 2.49 -12.70 -14.76
CA THR A 17 3.66 -13.54 -14.49
C THR A 17 3.72 -14.01 -13.06
N ALA A 18 4.17 -15.26 -12.87
CA ALA A 18 4.60 -15.78 -11.59
C ALA A 18 6.11 -16.09 -11.63
N HIS A 19 6.75 -15.99 -10.48
CA HIS A 19 8.20 -16.20 -10.33
C HIS A 19 8.46 -17.29 -9.31
N PHE A 20 9.47 -18.09 -9.61
CA PHE A 20 10.00 -19.15 -8.76
C PHE A 20 11.41 -18.80 -8.28
N TRP A 21 12.01 -19.70 -7.50
CA TRP A 21 13.37 -19.52 -7.00
C TRP A 21 14.41 -19.36 -8.13
N ASP A 22 14.26 -20.07 -9.22
CA ASP A 22 15.18 -19.98 -10.36
C ASP A 22 15.18 -18.61 -11.03
N ASP A 23 14.03 -17.93 -11.04
CA ASP A 23 13.93 -16.53 -11.50
C ASP A 23 14.71 -15.58 -10.60
N ILE A 24 14.69 -15.83 -9.29
CA ILE A 24 15.47 -15.05 -8.31
C ILE A 24 16.97 -15.29 -8.53
N LEU A 25 17.38 -16.54 -8.72
CA LEU A 25 18.78 -16.88 -9.02
C LEU A 25 19.24 -16.25 -10.33
N ALA A 26 18.42 -16.27 -11.37
CA ALA A 26 18.73 -15.61 -12.64
C ALA A 26 18.96 -14.09 -12.45
N LEU A 27 18.10 -13.43 -11.66
CA LEU A 27 18.23 -12.00 -11.34
C LEU A 27 19.53 -11.68 -10.57
N THR A 28 20.01 -12.59 -9.76
CA THR A 28 21.18 -12.43 -8.89
C THR A 28 22.46 -13.05 -9.47
N ASN A 29 22.45 -13.50 -10.73
CA ASN A 29 23.56 -14.24 -11.37
C ASN A 29 24.01 -15.47 -10.55
N GLY A 30 23.05 -16.24 -10.06
CA GLY A 30 23.26 -17.47 -9.28
C GLY A 30 23.63 -17.24 -7.82
N GLN A 31 23.71 -16.01 -7.33
CA GLN A 31 24.00 -15.72 -5.93
C GLN A 31 22.72 -15.76 -5.09
N ILE A 32 22.79 -16.42 -3.93
CA ILE A 32 21.70 -16.39 -2.97
C ILE A 32 21.63 -14.99 -2.31
N PRO A 33 20.51 -14.25 -2.44
CA PRO A 33 20.38 -12.95 -1.79
C PRO A 33 20.20 -13.11 -0.28
N ASP A 34 20.56 -12.09 0.50
CA ASP A 34 20.29 -12.06 1.94
C ASP A 34 18.78 -12.06 2.25
N ALA A 35 18.00 -11.40 1.41
CA ALA A 35 16.56 -11.33 1.57
C ALA A 35 15.83 -11.16 0.22
N VAL A 36 14.64 -11.73 0.11
CA VAL A 36 13.67 -11.50 -0.98
C VAL A 36 12.47 -10.75 -0.40
N VAL A 37 12.11 -9.62 -1.00
CA VAL A 37 10.94 -8.82 -0.60
C VAL A 37 9.90 -8.87 -1.72
N ALA A 38 8.75 -9.45 -1.44
CA ALA A 38 7.59 -9.45 -2.32
C ALA A 38 6.64 -8.33 -1.89
N ALA A 39 6.48 -7.31 -2.73
CA ALA A 39 5.52 -6.25 -2.51
C ALA A 39 4.24 -6.53 -3.30
N ASP A 40 3.11 -6.50 -2.59
CA ASP A 40 1.78 -6.61 -3.19
C ASP A 40 1.55 -5.50 -4.23
N PHE A 41 0.96 -5.87 -5.35
CA PHE A 41 0.60 -4.97 -6.45
C PHE A 41 -0.91 -5.01 -6.77
N SER A 42 -1.72 -5.37 -5.79
CA SER A 42 -3.18 -5.56 -5.94
C SER A 42 -3.56 -6.65 -6.97
N GLY A 43 -2.75 -7.70 -7.05
CA GLY A 43 -2.94 -8.84 -7.94
C GLY A 43 -2.81 -10.17 -7.19
N PRO A 44 -2.88 -11.30 -7.90
CA PRO A 44 -2.75 -12.62 -7.30
C PRO A 44 -1.31 -12.89 -6.82
N PRO A 45 -1.06 -13.98 -6.05
CA PRO A 45 0.28 -14.35 -5.60
C PRO A 45 1.23 -14.55 -6.78
N PHE A 46 2.30 -13.78 -6.84
CA PHE A 46 3.23 -13.80 -7.99
C PHE A 46 4.59 -14.46 -7.67
N LEU A 47 4.88 -14.72 -6.41
CA LEU A 47 6.10 -15.41 -5.99
C LEU A 47 5.71 -16.76 -5.40
N LEU A 48 6.08 -17.85 -6.08
CA LEU A 48 5.63 -19.20 -5.77
C LEU A 48 6.77 -20.03 -5.17
N GLY A 49 6.44 -20.96 -4.26
CA GLY A 49 7.42 -21.81 -3.61
C GLY A 49 8.27 -21.12 -2.54
N VAL A 50 7.82 -19.97 -2.04
CA VAL A 50 8.55 -19.10 -1.09
C VAL A 50 8.92 -19.82 0.20
N GLU A 51 8.10 -20.78 0.63
CA GLU A 51 8.32 -21.57 1.83
C GLU A 51 9.65 -22.35 1.80
N ASN A 52 10.19 -22.60 0.59
CA ASN A 52 11.45 -23.32 0.37
C ASN A 52 12.66 -22.40 0.15
N PHE A 53 12.50 -21.09 0.00
CA PHE A 53 13.61 -20.21 -0.32
C PHE A 53 14.71 -20.24 0.75
N PRO A 54 16.00 -20.31 0.37
CA PRO A 54 17.11 -20.47 1.32
C PRO A 54 17.59 -19.15 1.96
N CYS A 55 16.83 -18.08 1.85
CA CYS A 55 17.15 -16.76 2.39
C CYS A 55 15.95 -16.19 3.17
N LEU A 56 16.14 -15.05 3.85
CA LEU A 56 15.02 -14.34 4.48
C LEU A 56 14.00 -13.92 3.43
N THR A 57 12.72 -13.98 3.82
CA THR A 57 11.62 -13.57 2.94
C THR A 57 10.69 -12.61 3.67
N VAL A 58 10.26 -11.57 2.95
CA VAL A 58 9.36 -10.52 3.44
C VAL A 58 8.20 -10.35 2.49
N PHE A 59 6.99 -10.34 3.01
CA PHE A 59 5.79 -9.97 2.26
C PHE A 59 5.34 -8.57 2.69
N TYR A 60 5.17 -7.66 1.74
CA TYR A 60 4.54 -6.36 1.99
C TYR A 60 3.11 -6.39 1.44
N SER A 61 2.16 -6.55 2.34
CA SER A 61 0.72 -6.62 2.08
C SER A 61 0.14 -5.21 2.10
N VAL A 62 -0.41 -4.76 0.98
CA VAL A 62 -1.03 -3.45 0.81
C VAL A 62 -2.54 -3.57 0.84
N ASP A 63 -3.12 -4.40 -0.03
CA ASP A 63 -4.55 -4.41 -0.32
C ASP A 63 -5.31 -5.56 0.38
N THR A 64 -5.04 -5.78 1.66
CA THR A 64 -5.72 -6.82 2.48
C THR A 64 -7.25 -6.65 2.51
N HIS A 65 -7.74 -5.43 2.33
CA HIS A 65 -9.18 -5.14 2.29
C HIS A 65 -9.86 -5.64 1.01
N ILE A 66 -9.07 -5.93 -0.04
CA ILE A 66 -9.51 -6.53 -1.31
C ILE A 66 -9.15 -8.02 -1.33
N HIS A 67 -7.96 -8.38 -0.86
CA HIS A 67 -7.37 -9.70 -0.95
C HIS A 67 -7.36 -10.42 0.41
N SER A 68 -8.45 -11.08 0.76
CA SER A 68 -8.59 -11.81 2.03
C SER A 68 -7.61 -12.98 2.19
N TRP A 69 -6.96 -13.42 1.12
CA TRP A 69 -5.95 -14.50 1.12
C TRP A 69 -4.55 -14.05 1.60
N HIS A 70 -4.27 -12.74 1.73
CA HIS A 70 -2.96 -12.23 2.15
C HIS A 70 -2.47 -12.82 3.49
N PRO A 71 -3.29 -12.92 4.56
CA PRO A 71 -2.85 -13.53 5.81
C PRO A 71 -2.42 -14.98 5.66
N ALA A 72 -3.09 -15.75 4.80
CA ALA A 72 -2.73 -17.13 4.50
C ALA A 72 -1.40 -17.19 3.75
N TYR A 73 -1.24 -16.45 2.66
CA TYR A 73 -0.02 -16.40 1.87
C TYR A 73 1.19 -15.93 2.70
N ALA A 74 1.00 -14.98 3.61
CA ALA A 74 2.03 -14.48 4.50
C ALA A 74 2.67 -15.58 5.36
N GLN A 75 1.98 -16.71 5.60
CA GLN A 75 2.55 -17.85 6.33
C GLN A 75 3.77 -18.48 5.63
N SER A 76 3.94 -18.25 4.33
CA SER A 76 5.12 -18.71 3.58
C SER A 76 6.35 -17.80 3.72
N PHE A 77 6.22 -16.66 4.40
CA PHE A 77 7.30 -15.68 4.60
C PHE A 77 7.84 -15.68 6.03
N ASP A 78 9.02 -15.10 6.22
CA ASP A 78 9.63 -14.91 7.54
C ASP A 78 9.14 -13.68 8.27
N LEU A 79 8.85 -12.61 7.51
CA LEU A 79 8.30 -11.34 7.96
C LEU A 79 7.14 -10.91 7.08
N CYS A 80 6.20 -10.18 7.68
CA CYS A 80 5.14 -9.51 6.95
C CYS A 80 5.08 -8.02 7.33
N MET A 81 5.02 -7.14 6.33
CA MET A 81 4.68 -5.74 6.49
C MET A 81 3.20 -5.58 6.08
N VAL A 82 2.41 -4.89 6.89
CA VAL A 82 0.97 -4.71 6.65
C VAL A 82 0.66 -3.22 6.63
N SER A 83 0.04 -2.74 5.54
CA SER A 83 -0.26 -1.31 5.36
C SER A 83 -1.44 -0.85 6.22
N LEU A 84 -2.47 -1.68 6.38
CA LEU A 84 -3.71 -1.34 7.08
C LEU A 84 -3.64 -1.77 8.55
N PRO A 85 -3.68 -0.83 9.51
CA PRO A 85 -3.50 -1.15 10.93
C PRO A 85 -4.62 -2.06 11.47
N ASP A 86 -5.84 -1.88 11.01
CA ASP A 86 -7.00 -2.68 11.44
C ASP A 86 -6.91 -4.14 10.97
N HIS A 87 -6.12 -4.41 9.93
CA HIS A 87 -5.90 -5.75 9.39
C HIS A 87 -4.66 -6.46 9.97
N VAL A 88 -3.81 -5.78 10.72
CA VAL A 88 -2.58 -6.37 11.32
C VAL A 88 -2.90 -7.65 12.11
N ARG A 89 -3.98 -7.64 12.88
CA ARG A 89 -4.38 -8.79 13.70
C ARG A 89 -4.77 -10.03 12.88
N ASN A 90 -5.21 -9.86 11.62
CA ASN A 90 -5.55 -10.96 10.74
C ASN A 90 -4.33 -11.82 10.38
N PHE A 91 -3.13 -11.25 10.51
CA PHE A 91 -1.87 -11.94 10.26
C PHE A 91 -1.33 -12.70 11.48
N TYR A 92 -1.90 -12.50 12.68
CA TYR A 92 -1.53 -13.23 13.90
C TYR A 92 -2.09 -14.65 13.86
N THR A 93 -1.73 -15.41 12.85
CA THR A 93 -2.20 -16.77 12.62
C THR A 93 -1.03 -17.71 12.35
N GLY A 94 -1.20 -19.00 12.66
CA GLY A 94 -0.21 -20.02 12.36
C GLY A 94 1.17 -19.70 12.92
N ARG A 95 2.18 -19.62 12.06
CA ARG A 95 3.58 -19.41 12.44
C ARG A 95 4.02 -17.95 12.53
N LEU A 96 3.22 -17.01 12.06
CA LEU A 96 3.56 -15.58 12.14
C LEU A 96 3.17 -15.02 13.51
N LEU A 97 4.17 -14.85 14.36
CA LEU A 97 4.02 -14.22 15.68
C LEU A 97 4.02 -12.68 15.54
N PRO A 98 3.46 -11.93 16.49
CA PRO A 98 3.37 -10.47 16.44
C PRO A 98 4.71 -9.77 16.12
N GLU A 99 5.83 -10.27 16.62
CA GLU A 99 7.16 -9.70 16.37
C GLU A 99 7.65 -9.89 14.93
N ARG A 100 6.96 -10.72 14.14
CA ARG A 100 7.24 -10.93 12.70
C ARG A 100 6.36 -10.10 11.80
N ILE A 101 5.45 -9.32 12.37
CA ILE A 101 4.51 -8.47 11.64
C ILE A 101 4.84 -7.01 11.94
N ILE A 102 5.00 -6.22 10.90
CA ILE A 102 5.36 -4.81 10.98
C ILE A 102 4.21 -4.00 10.39
N TRP A 103 3.60 -3.12 11.17
CA TRP A 103 2.73 -2.12 10.59
C TRP A 103 3.57 -1.14 9.77
N SER A 104 3.24 -1.02 8.51
CA SER A 104 3.92 -0.16 7.54
C SER A 104 2.87 0.59 6.73
N PRO A 105 2.35 1.72 7.23
CA PRO A 105 1.29 2.47 6.55
C PRO A 105 1.72 2.90 5.15
N PRO A 106 0.78 3.25 4.27
CA PRO A 106 1.07 3.89 2.98
C PRO A 106 1.99 5.11 3.15
N TYR A 107 2.50 5.62 2.08
CA TYR A 107 3.53 6.67 2.09
C TYR A 107 3.42 7.57 0.86
N ALA A 108 4.03 8.74 0.95
CA ALA A 108 4.30 9.58 -0.23
C ALA A 108 5.64 9.16 -0.86
N PRO A 109 5.73 9.01 -2.19
CA PRO A 109 7.00 8.83 -2.89
C PRO A 109 8.00 9.95 -2.57
N ASP A 110 9.29 9.61 -2.49
CA ASP A 110 10.33 10.60 -2.11
C ASP A 110 10.52 11.68 -3.16
N GLU A 111 10.29 11.34 -4.43
CA GLU A 111 10.40 12.25 -5.59
C GLU A 111 9.21 13.20 -5.72
N VAL A 112 8.06 12.85 -5.16
CA VAL A 112 6.85 13.68 -5.21
C VAL A 112 6.95 14.79 -4.19
N ARG A 113 7.11 16.02 -4.67
CA ARG A 113 7.26 17.24 -3.87
C ARG A 113 6.40 18.36 -4.44
N PRO A 114 6.05 19.36 -3.63
CA PRO A 114 5.45 20.58 -4.19
C PRO A 114 6.39 21.17 -5.26
N PRO A 115 5.85 21.66 -6.38
CA PRO A 115 6.67 22.31 -7.41
C PRO A 115 7.34 23.57 -6.86
N SER A 116 8.56 23.87 -7.35
CA SER A 116 9.34 25.04 -6.93
C SER A 116 8.62 26.35 -7.24
N LEU A 117 7.93 26.41 -8.39
CA LEU A 117 7.04 27.51 -8.75
C LEU A 117 5.60 27.02 -8.50
N LYS A 118 4.87 27.74 -7.64
CA LYS A 118 3.46 27.42 -7.39
C LYS A 118 2.65 27.70 -8.66
N PRO A 119 1.98 26.69 -9.22
CA PRO A 119 1.11 26.91 -10.37
C PRO A 119 -0.14 27.70 -9.94
N ASP A 120 -0.76 28.35 -10.92
CA ASP A 120 -2.08 28.95 -10.73
C ASP A 120 -3.10 27.88 -10.34
N LYS A 121 -4.06 28.27 -9.49
CA LYS A 121 -5.12 27.38 -9.04
C LYS A 121 -6.22 27.35 -10.08
N GLU A 122 -6.47 26.18 -10.64
CA GLU A 122 -7.46 25.97 -11.69
C GLU A 122 -8.78 25.44 -11.14
N TRP A 123 -8.71 24.72 -10.02
CA TRP A 123 -9.88 24.09 -9.41
C TRP A 123 -10.03 24.47 -7.93
N ASP A 124 -11.25 24.74 -7.53
CA ASP A 124 -11.57 24.94 -6.12
C ASP A 124 -11.47 23.63 -5.35
N LEU A 125 -12.00 22.53 -5.91
CA LEU A 125 -11.94 21.19 -5.35
C LEU A 125 -11.65 20.17 -6.46
N LEU A 126 -10.68 19.31 -6.24
CA LEU A 126 -10.23 18.30 -7.20
C LEU A 126 -10.27 16.91 -6.61
N PHE A 127 -10.91 15.98 -7.30
CA PHE A 127 -10.76 14.54 -7.09
C PHE A 127 -10.03 13.91 -8.29
N VAL A 128 -8.95 13.16 -8.00
CA VAL A 128 -8.20 12.40 -9.02
C VAL A 128 -8.31 10.92 -8.71
N GLY A 129 -8.97 10.15 -9.55
CA GLY A 129 -9.11 8.71 -9.35
C GLY A 129 -10.15 8.09 -10.25
N THR A 130 -10.15 6.77 -10.32
CA THR A 130 -11.12 6.02 -11.12
C THR A 130 -12.51 6.12 -10.50
N VAL A 131 -13.49 6.48 -11.31
CA VAL A 131 -14.92 6.49 -10.99
C VAL A 131 -15.59 5.53 -11.96
N SER A 132 -16.02 4.38 -11.45
CA SER A 132 -16.65 3.32 -12.25
C SER A 132 -17.79 2.70 -11.45
N PRO A 133 -19.02 2.71 -11.97
CA PRO A 133 -20.16 2.07 -11.31
C PRO A 133 -19.93 0.58 -11.03
N ASP A 134 -19.20 -0.11 -11.89
CA ASP A 134 -18.94 -1.54 -11.76
C ASP A 134 -17.89 -1.85 -10.66
N LEU A 135 -16.87 -0.97 -10.54
CA LEU A 135 -15.76 -1.19 -9.60
C LEU A 135 -16.03 -0.57 -8.21
N ASN A 136 -16.68 0.61 -8.18
CA ASN A 136 -16.86 1.38 -6.95
C ASN A 136 -18.18 2.18 -6.95
N PRO A 137 -19.34 1.51 -6.92
CA PRO A 137 -20.66 2.16 -7.01
C PRO A 137 -20.91 3.17 -5.89
N ALA A 138 -20.45 2.90 -4.67
CA ALA A 138 -20.59 3.82 -3.53
C ALA A 138 -19.85 5.15 -3.77
N ARG A 139 -18.63 5.09 -4.30
CA ARG A 139 -17.86 6.28 -4.71
C ARG A 139 -18.58 7.07 -5.78
N CYS A 140 -19.13 6.39 -6.80
CA CYS A 140 -19.88 7.05 -7.86
C CYS A 140 -21.07 7.83 -7.30
N SER A 141 -21.87 7.20 -6.46
CA SER A 141 -23.04 7.82 -5.82
C SER A 141 -22.66 9.00 -4.94
N PHE A 142 -21.61 8.84 -4.14
CA PHE A 142 -21.11 9.90 -3.26
C PHE A 142 -20.61 11.10 -4.06
N LEU A 143 -19.76 10.89 -5.06
CA LEU A 143 -19.22 11.98 -5.88
C LEU A 143 -20.29 12.69 -6.68
N ALA A 144 -21.30 11.98 -7.19
CA ALA A 144 -22.45 12.59 -7.86
C ALA A 144 -23.26 13.49 -6.90
N GLY A 145 -23.51 13.02 -5.67
CA GLY A 145 -24.14 13.83 -4.62
C GLY A 145 -23.31 15.04 -4.19
N ALA A 146 -21.99 14.87 -4.14
CA ALA A 146 -21.07 15.97 -3.87
C ALA A 146 -21.06 17.03 -4.98
N GLN A 147 -21.05 16.63 -6.26
CA GLN A 147 -21.08 17.56 -7.39
C GLN A 147 -22.37 18.42 -7.43
N GLN A 148 -23.50 17.86 -7.00
CA GLN A 148 -24.76 18.63 -6.91
C GLN A 148 -24.66 19.78 -5.90
N ARG A 149 -23.87 19.62 -4.83
CA ARG A 149 -23.67 20.61 -3.75
C ARG A 149 -22.47 21.52 -3.98
N LEU A 150 -21.51 21.03 -4.75
CA LEU A 150 -20.24 21.67 -5.01
C LEU A 150 -19.98 21.68 -6.54
N PRO A 151 -20.60 22.61 -7.30
CA PRO A 151 -20.42 22.70 -8.75
C PRO A 151 -18.96 22.87 -9.18
N GLY A 152 -18.10 23.39 -8.31
CA GLY A 152 -16.66 23.54 -8.52
C GLY A 152 -15.84 22.25 -8.28
N LEU A 153 -16.47 21.11 -7.95
CA LEU A 153 -15.78 19.82 -7.85
C LEU A 153 -15.40 19.31 -9.25
N HIS A 154 -14.12 19.29 -9.53
CA HIS A 154 -13.56 18.69 -10.74
C HIS A 154 -13.15 17.24 -10.44
N ILE A 155 -13.62 16.31 -11.29
CA ILE A 155 -13.31 14.87 -11.20
C ILE A 155 -12.53 14.46 -12.43
N THR A 156 -11.35 13.89 -12.26
CA THR A 156 -10.50 13.47 -13.37
C THR A 156 -9.63 12.25 -12.98
N THR A 157 -8.93 11.72 -13.95
CA THR A 157 -7.84 10.76 -13.80
C THR A 157 -6.55 11.37 -14.30
N GLY A 158 -5.41 10.81 -13.92
CA GLY A 158 -4.11 11.27 -14.43
C GLY A 158 -3.03 11.34 -13.36
N ASP A 159 -1.93 11.99 -13.68
CA ASP A 159 -0.80 12.17 -12.77
C ASP A 159 -1.17 13.14 -11.64
N TYR A 160 -1.43 12.59 -10.47
CA TYR A 160 -1.78 13.36 -9.28
C TYR A 160 -0.67 14.35 -8.87
N ALA A 161 0.62 14.03 -9.11
CA ALA A 161 1.72 14.91 -8.75
C ALA A 161 1.70 16.21 -9.55
N ALA A 162 1.24 16.16 -10.82
CA ALA A 162 1.04 17.33 -11.66
C ALA A 162 -0.29 18.05 -11.37
N LEU A 163 -1.33 17.32 -10.97
CA LEU A 163 -2.70 17.86 -10.83
C LEU A 163 -2.96 18.48 -9.45
N PHE A 164 -2.56 17.83 -8.34
CA PHE A 164 -2.85 18.31 -6.99
C PHE A 164 -2.34 19.72 -6.69
N PRO A 165 -1.14 20.14 -7.11
CA PRO A 165 -0.67 21.51 -6.89
C PRO A 165 -1.54 22.59 -7.55
N ARG A 166 -2.34 22.26 -8.54
CA ARG A 166 -3.23 23.17 -9.28
C ARG A 166 -4.62 23.31 -8.66
N ALA A 167 -4.93 22.54 -7.61
CA ALA A 167 -6.18 22.65 -6.86
C ALA A 167 -6.02 23.49 -5.59
N ARG A 168 -7.08 24.20 -5.19
CA ARG A 168 -7.14 24.86 -3.86
C ARG A 168 -7.33 23.83 -2.76
N LEU A 169 -8.18 22.83 -3.01
CA LEU A 169 -8.49 21.71 -2.13
C LEU A 169 -8.42 20.40 -2.90
N VAL A 170 -7.91 19.35 -2.28
CA VAL A 170 -7.91 17.99 -2.84
C VAL A 170 -8.87 17.13 -2.04
N LEU A 171 -9.76 16.43 -2.74
CA LEU A 171 -10.69 15.47 -2.15
C LEU A 171 -10.13 14.05 -2.26
N ASN A 172 -10.09 13.35 -1.15
CA ASN A 172 -9.93 11.90 -1.09
C ASN A 172 -11.25 11.22 -0.74
N GLU A 173 -11.40 9.99 -1.14
CA GLU A 173 -12.46 9.08 -0.76
C GLU A 173 -11.85 7.70 -0.49
N CYS A 174 -12.27 7.05 0.59
CA CYS A 174 -11.81 5.74 1.03
C CYS A 174 -12.94 4.74 0.80
N THR A 175 -12.89 3.99 -0.29
CA THR A 175 -14.00 3.15 -0.79
C THR A 175 -14.51 2.14 0.24
N ARG A 176 -13.64 1.63 1.08
CA ARG A 176 -13.94 0.62 2.11
C ARG A 176 -13.48 1.04 3.51
N GLY A 177 -13.28 2.35 3.72
CA GLY A 177 -12.74 2.87 4.99
C GLY A 177 -11.26 2.59 5.20
N GLU A 178 -10.52 2.30 4.13
CA GLU A 178 -9.10 1.98 4.18
C GLU A 178 -8.21 3.23 4.28
N LEU A 179 -7.09 3.11 4.99
CA LEU A 179 -6.00 4.08 4.96
C LEU A 179 -5.26 3.94 3.61
N ASN A 180 -5.58 4.79 2.63
CA ASN A 180 -5.08 4.66 1.27
C ASN A 180 -3.86 5.56 0.98
N PHE A 181 -3.15 5.28 -0.12
CA PHE A 181 -1.98 6.04 -0.56
C PHE A 181 -2.30 7.50 -0.88
N ARG A 182 -3.51 7.80 -1.38
CA ARG A 182 -3.93 9.13 -1.78
C ARG A 182 -3.79 10.17 -0.66
N ILE A 183 -3.99 9.77 0.59
CA ILE A 183 -3.79 10.64 1.76
C ILE A 183 -2.34 11.14 1.78
N PHE A 184 -1.39 10.23 1.71
CA PHE A 184 0.04 10.56 1.78
C PHE A 184 0.54 11.27 0.51
N GLU A 185 0.05 10.87 -0.65
CA GLU A 185 0.35 11.48 -1.95
C GLU A 185 -0.08 12.95 -1.97
N ALA A 186 -1.30 13.25 -1.55
CA ALA A 186 -1.83 14.60 -1.53
C ALA A 186 -1.06 15.51 -0.54
N LEU A 187 -0.84 15.02 0.68
CA LEU A 187 -0.03 15.74 1.67
C LEU A 187 1.42 15.91 1.20
N GLY A 188 1.97 14.88 0.52
CA GLY A 188 3.31 14.91 -0.07
C GLY A 188 3.49 15.92 -1.20
N CYS A 189 2.39 16.25 -1.92
CA CYS A 189 2.33 17.33 -2.91
C CYS A 189 2.12 18.71 -2.26
N GLY A 190 1.94 18.80 -0.95
CA GLY A 190 1.60 20.06 -0.26
C GLY A 190 0.18 20.53 -0.51
N ALA A 191 -0.76 19.62 -0.75
CA ALA A 191 -2.16 19.94 -0.94
C ALA A 191 -2.89 20.08 0.40
N CYS A 192 -3.89 20.97 0.47
CA CYS A 192 -4.87 20.96 1.53
C CYS A 192 -5.88 19.84 1.24
N LEU A 193 -5.77 18.74 2.00
CA LEU A 193 -6.53 17.51 1.79
C LEU A 193 -7.80 17.49 2.61
N LEU A 194 -8.92 17.13 1.96
CA LEU A 194 -10.13 16.65 2.62
C LEU A 194 -10.23 15.14 2.43
N THR A 195 -10.45 14.41 3.52
CA THR A 195 -10.56 12.94 3.50
C THR A 195 -11.66 12.49 4.47
N PRO A 196 -12.33 11.36 4.23
CA PRO A 196 -13.30 10.86 5.19
C PRO A 196 -12.63 10.50 6.52
N ASP A 197 -13.37 10.64 7.61
CA ASP A 197 -12.98 10.11 8.90
C ASP A 197 -13.13 8.58 8.87
N ILE A 198 -12.00 7.89 8.88
CA ILE A 198 -11.90 6.43 8.92
C ILE A 198 -11.44 5.93 10.29
N GLY A 199 -11.54 6.77 11.33
CA GLY A 199 -11.21 6.42 12.71
C GLY A 199 -9.71 6.33 13.01
N PRO A 200 -9.32 5.50 14.00
CA PRO A 200 -7.96 5.47 14.57
C PRO A 200 -6.85 5.18 13.56
N ALA A 201 -7.15 4.47 12.47
CA ALA A 201 -6.18 4.22 11.40
C ALA A 201 -5.57 5.51 10.84
N LEU A 202 -6.36 6.58 10.77
CA LEU A 202 -5.97 7.89 10.27
C LEU A 202 -5.62 8.86 11.41
N THR A 203 -6.47 8.93 12.44
CA THR A 203 -6.35 9.94 13.51
C THR A 203 -5.16 9.70 14.45
N ASN A 204 -4.58 8.50 14.45
CA ASN A 204 -3.29 8.23 15.09
C ASN A 204 -2.09 8.79 14.33
N LEU A 205 -2.27 9.19 13.07
CA LEU A 205 -1.21 9.70 12.20
C LEU A 205 -1.33 11.21 11.95
N PHE A 206 -2.56 11.72 11.88
CA PHE A 206 -2.87 13.10 11.51
C PHE A 206 -4.05 13.63 12.34
N THR A 207 -4.05 14.93 12.62
CA THR A 207 -5.05 15.65 13.41
C THR A 207 -5.96 16.46 12.49
N ASP A 208 -7.27 16.33 12.66
CA ASP A 208 -8.25 17.14 11.91
C ASP A 208 -8.05 18.65 12.14
N GLY A 209 -8.07 19.38 11.06
CA GLY A 209 -7.92 20.84 11.03
C GLY A 209 -6.48 21.32 11.25
N VAL A 210 -5.50 20.39 11.41
CA VAL A 210 -4.07 20.68 11.55
C VAL A 210 -3.30 20.21 10.31
N GLU A 211 -3.22 18.91 10.03
CA GLU A 211 -2.50 18.36 8.87
C GLU A 211 -3.41 18.06 7.67
N LEU A 212 -4.71 17.88 7.93
CA LEU A 212 -5.73 17.60 6.91
C LEU A 212 -7.10 18.06 7.44
N ALA A 213 -8.15 17.93 6.63
CA ALA A 213 -9.53 18.19 7.05
C ALA A 213 -10.38 16.93 6.89
N LEU A 214 -11.08 16.54 7.95
CA LEU A 214 -11.96 15.37 7.96
C LEU A 214 -13.40 15.76 7.61
N TYR A 215 -14.10 14.82 6.98
CA TYR A 215 -15.55 14.85 6.83
C TYR A 215 -16.12 13.46 7.13
N PRO A 216 -17.40 13.33 7.57
CA PRO A 216 -18.03 12.05 7.82
C PRO A 216 -18.13 11.23 6.50
N THR A 217 -17.83 9.96 6.57
CA THR A 217 -17.81 9.06 5.39
C THR A 217 -19.16 9.10 4.66
N TYR A 218 -19.12 9.32 3.35
CA TYR A 218 -20.26 9.42 2.44
C TYR A 218 -21.27 10.58 2.76
N ASP A 219 -20.93 11.52 3.61
CA ASP A 219 -21.75 12.71 3.88
C ASP A 219 -21.36 13.87 2.97
N ALA A 220 -22.08 14.00 1.84
CA ALA A 220 -21.83 15.05 0.86
C ALA A 220 -22.23 16.45 1.37
N GLU A 221 -23.14 16.55 2.35
CA GLU A 221 -23.54 17.83 2.95
C GLU A 221 -22.46 18.34 3.90
N ALA A 222 -21.99 17.50 4.81
CA ALA A 222 -20.87 17.84 5.70
C ALA A 222 -19.59 18.16 4.91
N LEU A 223 -19.30 17.39 3.82
CA LEU A 223 -18.23 17.72 2.90
C LEU A 223 -18.39 19.13 2.32
N ALA A 224 -19.60 19.48 1.83
CA ALA A 224 -19.85 20.79 1.23
C ALA A 224 -19.67 21.94 2.23
N MET A 225 -20.12 21.75 3.46
CA MET A 225 -19.89 22.73 4.54
C MET A 225 -18.40 22.93 4.82
N ARG A 226 -17.64 21.84 4.88
CA ARG A 226 -16.20 21.88 5.17
C ARG A 226 -15.43 22.56 4.02
N VAL A 227 -15.76 22.20 2.77
CA VAL A 227 -15.18 22.81 1.56
C VAL A 227 -15.46 24.32 1.53
N ASN A 228 -16.71 24.74 1.72
CA ASN A 228 -17.08 26.16 1.69
C ASN A 228 -16.37 26.97 2.80
N THR A 229 -16.19 26.38 3.97
CA THR A 229 -15.43 27.00 5.06
C THR A 229 -13.97 27.21 4.68
N LEU A 230 -13.34 26.19 4.13
CA LEU A 230 -11.93 26.25 3.76
C LEU A 230 -11.68 27.12 2.53
N LEU A 231 -12.60 27.17 1.55
CA LEU A 231 -12.45 28.05 0.38
C LEU A 231 -12.46 29.54 0.73
N ARG A 232 -13.10 29.93 1.85
CA ARG A 232 -13.16 31.33 2.33
C ARG A 232 -11.94 31.73 3.19
N ASP A 233 -11.10 30.77 3.57
CA ASP A 233 -9.97 31.01 4.49
C ASP A 233 -8.66 30.49 3.88
N ASP A 234 -8.01 31.34 3.07
CA ASP A 234 -6.75 31.04 2.41
C ASP A 234 -5.61 30.80 3.40
N VAL A 235 -5.63 31.50 4.53
CA VAL A 235 -4.60 31.38 5.57
C VAL A 235 -4.70 30.00 6.21
N ARG A 236 -5.89 29.58 6.60
CA ARG A 236 -6.12 28.27 7.19
C ARG A 236 -5.81 27.14 6.23
N ARG A 237 -6.23 27.25 4.94
CA ARG A 237 -5.88 26.25 3.90
C ARG A 237 -4.39 26.09 3.77
N SER A 238 -3.66 27.22 3.69
CA SER A 238 -2.20 27.21 3.55
C SER A 238 -1.51 26.62 4.77
N ALA A 239 -2.01 26.89 5.96
CA ALA A 239 -1.49 26.33 7.21
C ALA A 239 -1.67 24.81 7.26
N ILE A 240 -2.87 24.30 6.94
CA ILE A 240 -3.18 22.86 6.89
C ILE A 240 -2.27 22.16 5.85
N ALA A 241 -2.15 22.72 4.66
CA ALA A 241 -1.30 22.15 3.60
C ALA A 241 0.18 22.08 4.01
N ALA A 242 0.70 23.15 4.65
CA ALA A 242 2.06 23.20 5.13
C ALA A 242 2.33 22.19 6.26
N ALA A 243 1.40 22.08 7.22
CA ALA A 243 1.51 21.12 8.32
C ALA A 243 1.45 19.67 7.83
N GLY A 244 0.53 19.36 6.91
CA GLY A 244 0.42 18.03 6.29
C GLY A 244 1.70 17.62 5.54
N LEU A 245 2.27 18.54 4.76
CA LEU A 245 3.56 18.34 4.09
C LEU A 245 4.71 18.10 5.09
N ALA A 246 4.74 18.89 6.17
CA ALA A 246 5.74 18.74 7.22
C ALA A 246 5.65 17.37 7.90
N ALA A 247 4.44 16.92 8.26
CA ALA A 247 4.20 15.59 8.85
C ALA A 247 4.67 14.45 7.91
N VAL A 248 4.33 14.54 6.62
CA VAL A 248 4.81 13.57 5.62
C VAL A 248 6.34 13.57 5.51
N ASN A 249 6.98 14.73 5.51
CA ASN A 249 8.44 14.84 5.42
C ASN A 249 9.16 14.27 6.65
N VAL A 250 8.55 14.36 7.82
CA VAL A 250 9.12 13.85 9.08
C VAL A 250 9.00 12.34 9.21
N GLY A 251 7.89 11.74 8.75
CA GLY A 251 7.62 10.33 9.08
C GLY A 251 6.97 9.48 8.00
N HIS A 252 6.51 10.04 6.87
CA HIS A 252 5.62 9.29 5.96
C HIS A 252 6.08 9.29 4.49
N ARG A 253 7.38 9.43 4.24
CA ARG A 253 7.97 9.19 2.92
C ARG A 253 8.32 7.71 2.70
N ALA A 254 8.47 7.28 1.46
CA ALA A 254 8.91 5.94 1.09
C ALA A 254 10.24 5.56 1.78
N SER A 255 11.16 6.51 1.91
CA SER A 255 12.44 6.32 2.63
C SER A 255 12.27 5.92 4.08
N HIS A 256 11.27 6.42 4.81
CA HIS A 256 11.01 6.02 6.19
C HIS A 256 10.55 4.55 6.29
N ARG A 257 9.73 4.09 5.35
CA ARG A 257 9.32 2.66 5.28
C ARG A 257 10.52 1.79 4.92
N ALA A 258 11.34 2.26 3.96
CA ALA A 258 12.58 1.60 3.57
C ALA A 258 13.58 1.52 4.73
N GLN A 259 13.70 2.56 5.56
CA GLN A 259 14.55 2.58 6.75
C GLN A 259 14.09 1.54 7.79
N THR A 260 12.78 1.49 8.05
CA THR A 260 12.20 0.51 8.98
C THR A 260 12.52 -0.92 8.54
N LEU A 261 12.29 -1.24 7.27
CA LEU A 261 12.60 -2.55 6.72
C LEU A 261 14.11 -2.84 6.73
N ALA A 262 14.94 -1.89 6.29
CA ALA A 262 16.39 -2.04 6.26
C ALA A 262 16.94 -2.32 7.67
N SER A 263 16.53 -1.54 8.67
CA SER A 263 16.93 -1.74 10.07
C SER A 263 16.50 -3.10 10.61
N ARG A 264 15.33 -3.58 10.20
CA ARG A 264 14.85 -4.91 10.60
C ARG A 264 15.68 -6.01 9.95
N LEU A 265 15.90 -5.92 8.63
CA LEU A 265 16.70 -6.90 7.90
C LEU A 265 18.15 -6.93 8.40
N THR A 266 18.79 -5.79 8.62
CA THR A 266 20.16 -5.72 9.16
C THR A 266 20.29 -6.47 10.51
N ARG A 267 19.29 -6.35 11.38
CA ARG A 267 19.31 -7.13 12.64
C ARG A 267 19.13 -8.63 12.41
N LEU A 268 18.36 -9.02 11.41
CA LEU A 268 18.10 -10.42 11.11
C LEU A 268 19.19 -11.07 10.28
N THR A 269 19.96 -10.32 9.49
CA THR A 269 21.14 -10.84 8.77
C THR A 269 22.38 -10.93 9.66
N ALA A 270 22.30 -10.45 10.91
CA ALA A 270 23.33 -10.74 11.91
C ALA A 270 23.47 -12.27 12.11
N PRO A 271 24.69 -12.78 12.37
CA PRO A 271 24.97 -14.21 12.43
C PRO A 271 23.99 -14.97 13.34
N GLY A 272 23.38 -16.03 12.80
CA GLY A 272 22.54 -16.98 13.52
C GLY A 272 21.03 -16.69 13.52
N VAL A 273 20.58 -15.44 13.56
CA VAL A 273 19.15 -15.11 13.74
C VAL A 273 18.33 -15.41 12.48
N GLY A 274 18.69 -14.82 11.37
CA GLY A 274 17.95 -15.02 10.11
C GLY A 274 18.07 -16.43 9.56
N ALA A 275 19.23 -17.08 9.75
CA ALA A 275 19.42 -18.47 9.38
C ALA A 275 18.47 -19.39 10.15
N ALA A 276 18.28 -19.15 11.47
CA ALA A 276 17.34 -19.91 12.28
C ALA A 276 15.88 -19.69 11.82
N MET A 277 15.51 -18.46 11.48
CA MET A 277 14.17 -18.15 10.96
C MET A 277 13.90 -18.85 9.62
N THR A 278 14.83 -18.75 8.67
CA THR A 278 14.77 -19.42 7.37
C THR A 278 14.69 -20.94 7.54
N ALA A 279 15.51 -21.52 8.42
CA ALA A 279 15.47 -22.94 8.71
C ALA A 279 14.13 -23.37 9.33
N ALA A 280 13.59 -22.62 10.29
CA ALA A 280 12.30 -22.90 10.88
C ALA A 280 11.15 -22.86 9.85
N ARG A 281 11.15 -21.90 8.92
CA ARG A 281 10.17 -21.86 7.82
C ARG A 281 10.31 -23.09 6.91
N ARG A 282 11.53 -23.41 6.47
CA ARG A 282 11.79 -24.55 5.58
C ARG A 282 11.47 -25.89 6.22
N ASN A 283 11.68 -26.04 7.51
CA ASN A 283 11.27 -27.24 8.24
C ASN A 283 9.75 -27.45 8.24
N MET A 284 8.98 -26.35 8.15
CA MET A 284 7.52 -26.37 8.05
C MET A 284 7.03 -26.29 6.60
N ALA A 285 7.91 -26.25 5.59
CA ALA A 285 7.55 -26.00 4.21
C ALA A 285 6.46 -26.96 3.68
N ARG A 286 6.59 -28.25 4.00
CA ARG A 286 5.61 -29.26 3.58
C ARG A 286 4.22 -29.01 4.21
N GLU A 287 4.18 -28.58 5.45
CA GLU A 287 2.92 -28.28 6.14
C GLU A 287 2.31 -27.00 5.59
N ILE A 288 3.10 -25.91 5.46
CA ILE A 288 2.68 -24.65 4.85
C ILE A 288 2.12 -24.89 3.44
N PHE A 289 2.84 -25.70 2.65
CA PHE A 289 2.38 -26.03 1.31
C PHE A 289 1.02 -26.73 1.33
N LYS A 290 0.88 -27.80 2.10
CA LYS A 290 -0.34 -28.62 2.12
C LYS A 290 -1.55 -27.87 2.65
N THR A 291 -1.37 -27.11 3.73
CA THR A 291 -2.49 -26.48 4.45
C THR A 291 -2.85 -25.09 3.93
N VAL A 292 -1.92 -24.40 3.28
CA VAL A 292 -2.08 -23.01 2.87
C VAL A 292 -1.88 -22.80 1.39
N LEU A 293 -0.67 -23.11 0.86
CA LEU A 293 -0.31 -22.67 -0.49
C LEU A 293 -0.98 -23.48 -1.57
N ARG A 294 -1.06 -24.80 -1.41
CA ARG A 294 -1.71 -25.65 -2.41
C ARG A 294 -3.19 -25.30 -2.63
N PRO A 295 -4.05 -25.17 -1.57
CA PRO A 295 -5.42 -24.68 -1.76
C PRO A 295 -5.49 -23.29 -2.39
N LEU A 296 -4.59 -22.37 -1.99
CA LEU A 296 -4.53 -21.02 -2.53
C LEU A 296 -4.19 -21.02 -4.02
N TYR A 297 -3.18 -21.79 -4.44
CA TYR A 297 -2.78 -21.88 -5.85
C TYR A 297 -3.88 -22.50 -6.71
N LEU A 298 -4.55 -23.56 -6.24
CA LEU A 298 -5.68 -24.16 -6.94
C LEU A 298 -6.84 -23.16 -7.10
N HIS A 299 -7.18 -22.42 -6.04
CA HIS A 299 -8.23 -21.39 -6.09
C HIS A 299 -7.90 -20.31 -7.14
N HIS A 300 -6.65 -19.83 -7.18
CA HIS A 300 -6.25 -18.86 -8.22
C HIS A 300 -6.20 -19.45 -9.61
N ALA A 301 -5.80 -20.71 -9.76
CA ALA A 301 -5.82 -21.39 -11.05
C ALA A 301 -7.24 -21.53 -11.63
N GLU A 302 -8.26 -21.69 -10.77
CA GLU A 302 -9.66 -21.77 -11.19
C GLU A 302 -10.24 -20.40 -11.58
N SER A 303 -9.76 -19.31 -10.97
CA SER A 303 -10.33 -17.97 -11.12
C SER A 303 -9.61 -17.08 -12.15
N ILE A 304 -8.47 -17.50 -12.66
CA ILE A 304 -7.63 -16.68 -13.59
C ILE A 304 -7.76 -17.18 -15.02
N ASP A 305 -8.09 -16.26 -15.94
CA ASP A 305 -8.16 -16.51 -17.38
C ASP A 305 -6.82 -16.33 -18.12
N ILE A 306 -5.75 -15.96 -17.41
CA ILE A 306 -4.42 -15.76 -17.98
C ILE A 306 -3.66 -17.10 -17.98
N GLU A 307 -3.63 -17.78 -19.13
CA GLU A 307 -3.10 -19.15 -19.24
C GLU A 307 -1.68 -19.36 -18.72
N PRO A 308 -0.67 -18.50 -18.96
CA PRO A 308 0.66 -18.70 -18.37
C PRO A 308 0.66 -18.69 -16.85
N LEU A 309 -0.16 -17.84 -16.25
CA LEU A 309 -0.26 -17.71 -14.79
C LEU A 309 -1.04 -18.90 -14.19
N ARG A 310 -2.12 -19.31 -14.85
CA ARG A 310 -2.89 -20.50 -14.50
C ARG A 310 -2.02 -21.76 -14.49
N THR A 311 -1.23 -21.96 -15.56
CA THR A 311 -0.29 -23.07 -15.66
C THR A 311 0.75 -23.02 -14.55
N ALA A 312 1.28 -21.84 -14.21
CA ALA A 312 2.25 -21.69 -13.12
C ALA A 312 1.65 -22.12 -11.77
N TYR A 313 0.40 -21.76 -11.47
CA TYR A 313 -0.28 -22.18 -10.24
C TYR A 313 -0.53 -23.69 -10.20
N LEU A 314 -1.00 -24.28 -11.30
CA LEU A 314 -1.20 -25.73 -11.37
C LEU A 314 0.11 -26.49 -11.17
N ASN A 315 1.19 -26.04 -11.79
CA ASN A 315 2.52 -26.61 -11.61
C ASN A 315 2.98 -26.46 -10.15
N ALA A 316 2.86 -25.26 -9.57
CA ALA A 316 3.20 -25.01 -8.18
C ALA A 316 2.39 -25.88 -7.22
N ALA A 317 1.11 -26.13 -7.48
CA ALA A 317 0.25 -26.98 -6.65
C ALA A 317 0.58 -28.48 -6.73
N THR A 318 1.40 -28.92 -7.69
CA THR A 318 1.80 -30.34 -7.86
C THR A 318 3.20 -30.64 -7.33
N ILE A 319 4.01 -29.64 -6.99
CA ILE A 319 5.35 -29.82 -6.41
C ILE A 319 5.20 -30.57 -5.07
N LYS A 320 5.88 -31.73 -4.94
CA LYS A 320 5.79 -32.62 -3.76
C LYS A 320 6.76 -32.19 -2.66
#